data_c0001ebb36b50109cf42e82789a4e572
#
_entry.id   c0001ebb36b50109cf42e82789a4e572
#
_cell.length_a   1.000
_cell.length_b   1.000
_cell.length_c   1.000
_cell.angle_alpha   90.00
_cell.angle_beta   90.00
_cell.angle_gamma   90.00
#
_symmetry.space_group_name_H-M   'P 1'
#
loop_
_entity.id
_entity.type
_entity.pdbx_description
1 polymer ?
#
loop_
_entity_poly.entity_id
_entity_poly.type
_entity_poly.pdbx_seq_one_letter_code
_entity_poly.pdbx_strand_id
1 'polypeptide(L)'
;MKKVAFICVHNSCRSQMAEALGKKLAADAFQSWSAGTETKPCINQDAVRLMKQVHNIDMEKSQYSKLLCDIPAVDIVVTMGCNVQCPTLSCSHREDWGLEDPSGREDECFLATMRLIEEKVLDLRRRVKEGLL
;
A
#
# COMPACT_ATOMS: atom_id res chain seq x y z
N MET A 1 17.23 1.13 -7.39
CA MET A 1 15.89 1.74 -7.19
C MET A 1 15.44 1.49 -5.76
N LYS A 2 14.86 2.48 -5.13
CA LYS A 2 14.34 2.36 -3.76
C LYS A 2 13.23 1.33 -3.68
N LYS A 3 13.14 0.64 -2.55
CA LYS A 3 12.08 -0.32 -2.26
C LYS A 3 11.19 0.23 -1.16
N VAL A 4 9.88 0.23 -1.41
CA VAL A 4 8.87 0.75 -0.48
C VAL A 4 7.94 -0.38 -0.07
N ALA A 5 7.68 -0.50 1.22
CA ALA A 5 6.70 -1.42 1.76
C ALA A 5 5.53 -0.65 2.36
N PHE A 6 4.34 -0.95 1.89
CA PHE A 6 3.09 -0.42 2.42
C PHE A 6 2.51 -1.42 3.41
N ILE A 7 2.33 -1.01 4.65
CA ILE A 7 2.03 -1.91 5.77
C ILE A 7 0.69 -1.57 6.41
N CYS A 8 -0.17 -2.57 6.57
CA CYS A 8 -1.37 -2.48 7.41
C CYS A 8 -1.54 -3.81 8.17
N VAL A 9 -2.55 -3.90 9.04
CA VAL A 9 -2.68 -5.10 9.91
C VAL A 9 -2.85 -6.38 9.08
N HIS A 10 -3.86 -6.43 8.23
CA HIS A 10 -4.22 -7.68 7.52
C HIS A 10 -3.67 -7.77 6.10
N ASN A 11 -3.06 -6.71 5.58
CA ASN A 11 -2.60 -6.65 4.19
C ASN A 11 -3.70 -7.09 3.21
N SER A 12 -4.90 -6.56 3.39
CA SER A 12 -6.05 -6.96 2.57
C SER A 12 -6.76 -5.83 1.84
N CYS A 13 -6.60 -4.58 2.26
CA CYS A 13 -7.28 -3.44 1.65
C CYS A 13 -6.34 -2.27 1.35
N ARG A 14 -6.09 -1.39 2.33
CA ARG A 14 -5.33 -0.14 2.11
C ARG A 14 -3.93 -0.38 1.57
N SER A 15 -3.18 -1.27 2.16
CA SER A 15 -1.82 -1.56 1.72
C SER A 15 -1.78 -2.24 0.35
N GLN A 16 -2.79 -3.06 0.03
CA GLN A 16 -2.89 -3.69 -1.29
C GLN A 16 -3.17 -2.65 -2.37
N MET A 17 -4.08 -1.71 -2.11
CA MET A 17 -4.34 -0.60 -3.04
C MET A 17 -3.09 0.26 -3.22
N ALA A 18 -2.37 0.55 -2.15
CA ALA A 18 -1.14 1.33 -2.21
C ALA A 18 -0.06 0.62 -3.04
N GLU A 19 0.12 -0.68 -2.86
CA GLU A 19 1.07 -1.44 -3.68
C GLU A 19 0.69 -1.38 -5.16
N ALA A 20 -0.58 -1.57 -5.49
CA ALA A 20 -1.07 -1.54 -6.86
C ALA A 20 -0.86 -0.16 -7.51
N LEU A 21 -1.19 0.90 -6.78
CA LEU A 21 -1.02 2.27 -7.27
C LEU A 21 0.45 2.67 -7.37
N GLY A 22 1.28 2.21 -6.44
CA GLY A 22 2.73 2.41 -6.53
C GLY A 22 3.30 1.77 -7.79
N LYS A 23 2.88 0.56 -8.12
CA LYS A 23 3.30 -0.14 -9.34
C LYS A 23 2.83 0.57 -10.60
N LYS A 24 1.63 1.15 -10.58
CA LYS A 24 1.07 1.85 -11.75
C LYS A 24 1.64 3.25 -11.91
N LEU A 25 1.70 4.03 -10.83
CA LEU A 25 1.97 5.47 -10.89
C LEU A 25 3.43 5.84 -10.61
N ALA A 26 4.18 4.97 -9.95
CA ALA A 26 5.51 5.30 -9.44
C ALA A 26 6.58 4.23 -9.75
N ALA A 27 6.34 3.41 -10.75
CA ALA A 27 7.28 2.36 -11.14
C ALA A 27 8.65 2.89 -11.57
N ASP A 28 8.72 4.15 -11.99
CA ASP A 28 9.94 4.82 -12.38
C ASP A 28 10.73 5.40 -11.19
N ALA A 29 10.14 5.41 -10.01
CA ALA A 29 10.75 5.99 -8.81
C ALA A 29 11.12 4.93 -7.77
N PHE A 30 10.27 3.94 -7.56
CA PHE A 30 10.50 2.91 -6.54
C PHE A 30 9.77 1.61 -6.88
N GLN A 31 10.21 0.54 -6.24
CA GLN A 31 9.54 -0.76 -6.28
C GLN A 31 8.58 -0.82 -5.09
N SER A 32 7.39 -1.36 -5.32
CA SER A 32 6.33 -1.42 -4.30
C SER A 32 6.08 -2.83 -3.82
N TRP A 33 6.01 -2.98 -2.49
CA TRP A 33 5.56 -4.18 -1.80
C TRP A 33 4.50 -3.80 -0.79
N SER A 34 3.75 -4.78 -0.32
CA SER A 34 2.87 -4.62 0.82
C SER A 34 2.91 -5.85 1.71
N ALA A 35 2.62 -5.67 2.98
CA ALA A 35 2.61 -6.76 3.94
C ALA A 35 1.78 -6.36 5.15
N GLY A 36 1.48 -7.32 6.01
CA GLY A 36 0.76 -7.11 7.26
C GLY A 36 1.38 -7.84 8.42
N THR A 37 0.90 -7.52 9.61
CA THR A 37 1.25 -8.26 10.82
C THR A 37 0.45 -9.57 10.93
N GLU A 38 -0.67 -9.61 10.24
CA GLU A 38 -1.53 -10.79 10.08
C GLU A 38 -1.92 -10.92 8.61
N THR A 39 -2.41 -12.10 8.21
CA THR A 39 -2.90 -12.32 6.85
C THR A 39 -4.38 -12.63 6.83
N LYS A 40 -5.02 -12.44 5.68
CA LYS A 40 -6.36 -12.93 5.37
C LYS A 40 -6.29 -13.87 4.17
N PRO A 41 -7.31 -14.76 4.01
CA PRO A 41 -7.32 -15.71 2.88
C PRO A 41 -7.31 -15.05 1.50
N CYS A 42 -7.85 -13.83 1.40
CA CYS A 42 -7.88 -13.10 0.13
C CYS A 42 -7.83 -11.60 0.37
N ILE A 43 -7.54 -10.85 -0.69
CA ILE A 43 -7.63 -9.39 -0.72
C ILE A 43 -9.10 -9.00 -0.56
N ASN A 44 -9.37 -7.86 0.06
CA ASN A 44 -10.73 -7.32 0.18
C ASN A 44 -11.37 -7.22 -1.21
N GLN A 45 -12.51 -7.88 -1.40
CA GLN A 45 -13.12 -8.01 -2.72
C GLN A 45 -13.74 -6.72 -3.24
N ASP A 46 -14.16 -5.81 -2.37
CA ASP A 46 -14.59 -4.49 -2.79
C ASP A 46 -13.41 -3.67 -3.32
N ALA A 47 -12.25 -3.79 -2.68
CA ALA A 47 -11.03 -3.15 -3.16
C ALA A 47 -10.61 -3.72 -4.53
N VAL A 48 -10.67 -5.03 -4.70
CA VAL A 48 -10.37 -5.69 -5.98
C VAL A 48 -11.29 -5.17 -7.07
N ARG A 49 -12.59 -5.15 -6.81
CA ARG A 49 -13.61 -4.69 -7.76
C ARG A 49 -13.40 -3.23 -8.17
N LEU A 50 -13.21 -2.34 -7.20
CA LEU A 50 -13.09 -0.91 -7.46
C LEU A 50 -11.76 -0.55 -8.11
N MET A 51 -10.66 -1.21 -7.75
CA MET A 51 -9.38 -1.02 -8.43
C MET A 51 -9.47 -1.44 -9.89
N LYS A 52 -10.22 -2.50 -10.20
CA LYS A 52 -10.47 -2.91 -11.57
C LYS A 52 -11.30 -1.88 -12.34
N GLN A 53 -12.36 -1.35 -11.73
CA GLN A 53 -13.24 -0.37 -12.37
C GLN A 53 -12.55 0.98 -12.61
N VAL A 54 -11.82 1.48 -11.61
CA VAL A 54 -11.25 2.84 -11.67
C VAL A 54 -9.89 2.85 -12.38
N HIS A 55 -9.04 1.89 -12.11
CA HIS A 55 -7.65 1.87 -12.58
C HIS A 55 -7.36 0.76 -13.58
N ASN A 56 -8.32 -0.11 -13.85
CA ASN A 56 -8.13 -1.29 -14.69
C ASN A 56 -6.98 -2.20 -14.19
N ILE A 57 -6.82 -2.29 -12.89
CA ILE A 57 -5.84 -3.14 -12.23
C ILE A 57 -6.54 -4.35 -11.62
N ASP A 58 -6.12 -5.55 -11.99
CA ASP A 58 -6.55 -6.78 -11.33
C ASP A 58 -5.49 -7.14 -10.27
N MET A 59 -5.72 -6.74 -9.03
CA MET A 59 -4.78 -6.98 -7.94
C MET A 59 -4.53 -8.46 -7.69
N GLU A 60 -5.51 -9.31 -7.95
CA GLU A 60 -5.40 -10.75 -7.68
C GLU A 60 -4.43 -11.47 -8.61
N LYS A 61 -4.07 -10.86 -9.74
CA LYS A 61 -3.10 -11.47 -10.67
C LYS A 61 -1.68 -11.50 -10.13
N SER A 62 -1.30 -10.51 -9.30
CA SER A 62 0.09 -10.34 -8.87
C SER A 62 0.24 -10.10 -7.38
N GLN A 63 -0.86 -9.94 -6.64
CA GLN A 63 -0.83 -9.59 -5.24
C GLN A 63 -1.62 -10.59 -4.40
N TYR A 64 -1.22 -10.74 -3.14
CA TYR A 64 -1.88 -11.59 -2.16
C TYR A 64 -1.57 -11.08 -0.77
N SER A 65 -2.39 -11.43 0.21
CA SER A 65 -2.17 -11.07 1.61
C SER A 65 -0.96 -11.83 2.15
N LYS A 66 0.01 -11.11 2.72
CA LYS A 66 1.27 -11.71 3.17
C LYS A 66 1.81 -11.02 4.41
N LEU A 67 2.73 -11.70 5.07
CA LEU A 67 3.37 -11.22 6.30
C LEU A 67 4.61 -10.38 6.00
N LEU A 68 5.03 -9.62 7.00
CA LEU A 68 6.26 -8.80 6.93
C LEU A 68 7.49 -9.64 6.56
N CYS A 69 7.57 -10.88 7.05
CA CYS A 69 8.70 -11.75 6.75
C CYS A 69 8.73 -12.28 5.32
N ASP A 70 7.66 -12.09 4.57
CA ASP A 70 7.52 -12.58 3.19
C ASP A 70 7.99 -11.56 2.15
N ILE A 71 8.37 -10.35 2.57
CA ILE A 71 8.86 -9.32 1.66
C ILE A 71 10.36 -9.11 1.83
N PRO A 72 11.06 -8.58 0.80
CA PRO A 72 12.49 -8.31 0.92
C PRO A 72 12.77 -7.13 1.86
N ALA A 73 14.04 -6.91 2.17
CA ALA A 73 14.47 -5.72 2.87
C ALA A 73 14.09 -4.47 2.05
N VAL A 74 13.56 -3.44 2.71
CA VAL A 74 13.08 -2.22 2.06
C VAL A 74 13.78 -0.99 2.60
N ASP A 75 13.75 0.08 1.81
CA ASP A 75 14.33 1.37 2.18
C ASP A 75 13.33 2.26 2.91
N ILE A 76 12.07 2.18 2.53
CA ILE A 76 11.00 3.04 3.03
C ILE A 76 9.83 2.19 3.49
N VAL A 77 9.33 2.48 4.69
CA VAL A 77 8.14 1.84 5.27
C VAL A 77 7.04 2.89 5.38
N VAL A 78 5.87 2.58 4.81
CA VAL A 78 4.68 3.44 4.92
C VAL A 78 3.59 2.64 5.61
N THR A 79 3.15 3.10 6.78
CA THR A 79 2.02 2.50 7.48
C THR A 79 0.73 3.23 7.13
N MET A 80 -0.39 2.51 7.19
CA MET A 80 -1.68 3.03 6.69
C MET A 80 -2.57 3.62 7.78
N GLY A 81 -2.05 3.88 8.97
CA GLY A 81 -2.82 4.53 10.02
C GLY A 81 -3.66 3.61 10.88
N CYS A 82 -3.36 2.33 10.94
CA CYS A 82 -4.15 1.35 11.69
C CYS A 82 -3.48 0.94 13.01
N ASN A 83 -2.72 1.82 13.63
CA ASN A 83 -1.98 1.54 14.87
C ASN A 83 -1.07 0.32 14.73
N VAL A 84 -0.55 0.10 13.55
CA VAL A 84 0.36 -1.01 13.31
C VAL A 84 1.64 -0.74 14.05
N GLN A 85 1.91 -1.51 15.06
CA GLN A 85 3.24 -1.58 15.62
C GLN A 85 4.07 -2.43 14.69
N CYS A 86 4.90 -1.77 13.92
CA CYS A 86 5.84 -2.43 13.03
C CYS A 86 7.23 -2.35 13.67
N PRO A 87 7.51 -3.22 14.66
CA PRO A 87 8.64 -2.98 15.57
C PRO A 87 9.99 -3.26 14.94
N THR A 88 10.08 -4.03 13.87
CA THR A 88 11.35 -4.62 13.49
C THR A 88 11.74 -4.46 12.02
N LEU A 89 11.00 -3.70 11.21
CA LEU A 89 11.44 -3.44 9.84
C LEU A 89 12.52 -2.37 9.85
N SER A 90 13.74 -2.78 9.52
CA SER A 90 14.85 -1.86 9.30
C SER A 90 14.59 -1.09 8.02
N CYS A 91 14.64 0.24 8.10
CA CYS A 91 14.43 1.11 6.95
C CYS A 91 15.14 2.44 7.17
N SER A 92 15.41 3.15 6.08
CA SER A 92 16.03 4.48 6.15
C SER A 92 15.00 5.59 6.39
N HIS A 93 13.73 5.35 6.04
CA HIS A 93 12.65 6.31 6.24
C HIS A 93 11.35 5.58 6.54
N ARG A 94 10.59 6.14 7.48
CA ARG A 94 9.27 5.61 7.86
C ARG A 94 8.28 6.76 7.98
N GLU A 95 7.08 6.57 7.45
CA GLU A 95 5.99 7.53 7.61
C GLU A 95 4.66 6.80 7.74
N ASP A 96 3.68 7.45 8.37
CA ASP A 96 2.32 6.95 8.51
C ASP A 96 1.38 7.85 7.71
N TRP A 97 0.50 7.23 6.91
CA TRP A 97 -0.43 7.98 6.08
C TRP A 97 -1.78 8.29 6.74
N GLY A 98 -2.06 7.71 7.89
CA GLY A 98 -3.24 8.04 8.69
C GLY A 98 -4.58 7.83 7.99
N LEU A 99 -4.69 6.77 7.18
CA LEU A 99 -5.90 6.52 6.40
C LEU A 99 -6.91 5.69 7.18
N GLU A 100 -8.19 6.04 7.05
CA GLU A 100 -9.26 5.23 7.60
C GLU A 100 -9.41 3.93 6.80
N ASP A 101 -9.77 2.85 7.50
CA ASP A 101 -10.03 1.56 6.86
C ASP A 101 -11.45 1.55 6.29
N PRO A 102 -11.61 1.47 4.96
CA PRO A 102 -12.93 1.45 4.34
C PRO A 102 -13.59 0.06 4.35
N SER A 103 -12.92 -0.97 4.85
CA SER A 103 -13.44 -2.34 4.86
C SER A 103 -14.81 -2.42 5.53
N GLY A 104 -15.78 -3.03 4.85
CA GLY A 104 -17.14 -3.14 5.34
C GLY A 104 -17.99 -1.88 5.18
N ARG A 105 -17.43 -0.83 4.58
CA ARG A 105 -18.14 0.43 4.33
C ARG A 105 -18.62 0.51 2.87
N GLU A 106 -19.26 1.62 2.53
CA GLU A 106 -19.78 1.89 1.19
C GLU A 106 -18.67 2.15 0.18
N ASP A 107 -18.98 2.01 -1.10
CA ASP A 107 -18.04 2.24 -2.20
C ASP A 107 -17.42 3.63 -2.16
N GLU A 108 -18.17 4.66 -1.77
CA GLU A 108 -17.66 6.03 -1.65
C GLU A 108 -16.49 6.12 -0.67
N CYS A 109 -16.53 5.34 0.41
CA CYS A 109 -15.41 5.30 1.38
C CYS A 109 -14.17 4.69 0.76
N PHE A 110 -14.32 3.61 -0.03
CA PHE A 110 -13.20 3.02 -0.77
C PHE A 110 -12.63 3.98 -1.79
N LEU A 111 -13.51 4.66 -2.55
CA LEU A 111 -13.08 5.60 -3.58
C LEU A 111 -12.37 6.81 -2.98
N ALA A 112 -12.84 7.32 -1.85
CA ALA A 112 -12.19 8.42 -1.13
C ALA A 112 -10.79 8.00 -0.63
N THR A 113 -10.68 6.82 -0.04
CA THR A 113 -9.39 6.27 0.43
C THR A 113 -8.44 6.05 -0.74
N MET A 114 -8.94 5.49 -1.85
CA MET A 114 -8.16 5.25 -3.06
C MET A 114 -7.58 6.56 -3.61
N ARG A 115 -8.39 7.62 -3.62
CA ARG A 115 -7.98 8.95 -4.11
C ARG A 115 -6.88 9.55 -3.22
N LEU A 116 -7.01 9.41 -1.90
CA LEU A 116 -5.96 9.84 -0.97
C LEU A 116 -4.67 9.06 -1.18
N ILE A 117 -4.76 7.75 -1.40
CA ILE A 117 -3.58 6.93 -1.69
C ILE A 117 -2.91 7.37 -2.99
N GLU A 118 -3.69 7.66 -4.03
CA GLU A 118 -3.15 8.18 -5.30
C GLU A 118 -2.32 9.44 -5.07
N GLU A 119 -2.87 10.40 -4.34
CA GLU A 119 -2.18 11.66 -4.05
C GLU A 119 -0.88 11.43 -3.29
N LYS A 120 -0.92 10.55 -2.28
CA LYS A 120 0.24 10.25 -1.44
C LYS A 120 1.31 9.45 -2.18
N VAL A 121 0.91 8.55 -3.06
CA VAL A 121 1.85 7.81 -3.92
C VAL A 121 2.58 8.78 -4.87
N LEU A 122 1.86 9.72 -5.46
CA LEU A 122 2.47 10.71 -6.35
C LEU A 122 3.41 11.64 -5.59
N ASP A 123 3.06 12.05 -4.38
CA ASP A 123 3.94 12.84 -3.53
C ASP A 123 5.20 12.05 -3.12
N LEU A 124 5.05 10.81 -2.75
CA LEU A 124 6.18 9.93 -2.42
C LEU A 124 7.09 9.76 -3.63
N ARG A 125 6.52 9.55 -4.81
CA ARG A 125 7.26 9.47 -6.07
C ARG A 125 8.11 10.73 -6.28
N ARG A 126 7.51 11.90 -6.12
CA ARG A 126 8.21 13.18 -6.26
C ARG A 126 9.39 13.27 -5.28
N ARG A 127 9.16 12.97 -4.01
CA ARG A 127 10.21 13.05 -2.98
C ARG A 127 11.37 12.09 -3.25
N VAL A 128 11.07 10.88 -3.71
CA VAL A 128 12.10 9.90 -4.08
C VAL A 128 12.91 10.39 -5.29
N LYS A 129 12.24 10.90 -6.32
CA LYS A 129 12.91 11.38 -7.55
C LYS A 129 13.75 12.63 -7.30
N GLU A 130 13.35 13.47 -6.36
CA GLU A 130 14.10 14.66 -5.97
C GLU A 130 15.25 14.37 -5.00
N GLY A 131 15.43 13.11 -4.60
CA GLY A 131 16.50 12.72 -3.69
C GLY A 131 16.24 13.10 -2.24
N LEU A 132 14.99 13.38 -1.86
CA LEU A 132 14.62 13.74 -0.49
C LEU A 132 14.51 12.52 0.42
N LEU A 133 14.34 11.36 -0.15
CA LEU A 133 14.22 10.09 0.58
C LEU A 133 15.15 9.03 0.01
#